data_d6c855d9f6daa5dd6949999148588e46
#
_entry.id   d6c855d9f6daa5dd6949999148588e46
#
_cell.length_a   1.000
_cell.length_b   1.000
_cell.length_c   1.000
_cell.angle_alpha   90.00
_cell.angle_beta   90.00
_cell.angle_gamma   90.00
#
_symmetry.space_group_name_H-M   'P 1'
#
loop_
_entity.id
_entity.type
_entity.pdbx_description
1 polymer ?
#
loop_
_entity_poly.entity_id
_entity_poly.type
_entity_poly.pdbx_seq_one_letter_code
_entity_poly.pdbx_strand_id
1 'polypeptide(L)'
;GKPTTMTSEQLETLLRNTPVNRVEKAEVMYSAPPELHVRGAVINVVIKRSHDYSFQGELSTNYQNRYFSSGGANGNFRFSTPKITLDVMYGADNIKTMEYTDLLSRHTLNNNVYEIMQNEKLSSKSWMHNVRTALEYNFNEKNHLNVAYTGSFTPDGHNRSIADGSFQQSNLDKFTDNKMNNITVQYSSGIGLEVGGDYTRYTSDNSQTMFTQLSDKSKNSYTLTGGQRIDRYSIYADQKHNLTNNWGIGYGISYRYAKDYDFQTYDNVSGNIKPENTEAGLNEQTTGFYFSLNKNWATGTSFSISATGEYYTIGNYHKWAVYPQASLTYLKGPQHIFQLSLSTDKSYPGYWDMQSSVTYLNGYSELQGTPGLRPMTNYNLNGTYILKQKYIFGLFYTHTSDYFAQTPYQATDRLALIYKNTNWNYMRMIGANVILPLSMGNWYDARLTLVGMQARQKCDCFFDVPFDRKKWLFIGTLDNSFKVGKNLSFELIGNIQTPFIQGTLDLASSFNLTAGMKWNFAKDRCSLTARCSDISNSSMPDMKVRFKEQYLDMDSGAYTRTVSLNFTYRFGGYKKQKVKGVDISRFGH
;
A
#
# COMPACT_ATOMS: atom_id res chain seq x y z
N GLY A 1 -3.54 17.52 -12.68
CA GLY A 1 -3.24 16.49 -11.74
C GLY A 1 -3.00 15.16 -12.41
N LYS A 2 -1.92 14.51 -12.04
CA LYS A 2 -1.62 13.13 -12.46
C LYS A 2 -1.56 12.27 -11.20
N PRO A 3 -2.09 11.04 -11.19
CA PRO A 3 -1.96 10.15 -10.04
C PRO A 3 -0.49 9.90 -9.74
N THR A 4 -0.16 9.79 -8.45
CA THR A 4 1.18 9.41 -8.00
C THR A 4 1.12 8.01 -7.41
N THR A 5 2.14 7.22 -7.67
CA THR A 5 2.34 5.90 -7.07
C THR A 5 3.53 5.94 -6.09
N MET A 6 3.86 7.12 -5.61
CA MET A 6 4.79 7.25 -4.50
C MET A 6 4.24 6.45 -3.31
N THR A 7 5.12 5.77 -2.59
CA THR A 7 4.78 5.25 -1.27
C THR A 7 4.36 6.41 -0.37
N SER A 8 3.62 6.15 0.69
CA SER A 8 3.21 7.19 1.64
C SER A 8 4.40 8.00 2.16
N GLU A 9 5.55 7.37 2.36
CA GLU A 9 6.80 8.03 2.78
C GLU A 9 7.39 8.93 1.68
N GLN A 10 7.36 8.49 0.44
CA GLN A 10 7.81 9.30 -0.70
C GLN A 10 6.90 10.50 -0.93
N LEU A 11 5.58 10.33 -0.76
CA LEU A 11 4.61 11.41 -0.86
C LEU A 11 4.78 12.40 0.30
N GLU A 12 4.96 11.93 1.52
CA GLU A 12 5.20 12.77 2.68
C GLU A 12 6.50 13.58 2.51
N THR A 13 7.56 12.95 2.03
CA THR A 13 8.83 13.61 1.72
C THR A 13 8.66 14.66 0.62
N LEU A 14 7.88 14.36 -0.42
CA LEU A 14 7.55 15.31 -1.48
C LEU A 14 6.82 16.54 -0.94
N LEU A 15 5.78 16.33 -0.13
CA LEU A 15 4.95 17.42 0.40
C LEU A 15 5.74 18.28 1.40
N ARG A 16 6.56 17.68 2.25
CA ARG A 16 7.43 18.41 3.20
C ARG A 16 8.48 19.28 2.49
N ASN A 17 8.91 18.89 1.30
CA ASN A 17 9.98 19.55 0.56
C ASN A 17 9.49 20.48 -0.57
N THR A 18 8.18 20.62 -0.77
CA THR A 18 7.62 21.51 -1.77
C THR A 18 7.43 22.91 -1.19
N PRO A 19 8.15 23.95 -1.66
CA PRO A 19 7.93 25.32 -1.21
C PRO A 19 6.51 25.79 -1.55
N VAL A 20 5.84 26.36 -0.57
CA VAL A 20 4.43 26.79 -0.65
C VAL A 20 4.18 27.77 -1.82
N ASN A 21 5.14 28.63 -2.15
CA ASN A 21 5.01 29.60 -3.24
C ASN A 21 4.97 29.02 -4.66
N ARG A 22 5.25 27.72 -4.80
CA ARG A 22 5.14 26.99 -6.09
C ARG A 22 3.97 26.04 -6.15
N VAL A 23 3.31 25.77 -5.06
CA VAL A 23 2.03 25.10 -5.09
C VAL A 23 1.02 26.12 -5.61
N GLU A 24 0.42 25.83 -6.75
CA GLU A 24 -0.67 26.62 -7.28
C GLU A 24 -1.92 26.37 -6.47
N LYS A 25 -2.20 25.09 -6.22
CA LYS A 25 -3.27 24.61 -5.36
C LYS A 25 -3.03 23.18 -4.88
N ALA A 26 -3.58 22.84 -3.74
CA ALA A 26 -3.70 21.47 -3.25
C ALA A 26 -5.20 21.16 -3.07
N GLU A 27 -5.66 20.12 -3.73
CA GLU A 27 -7.05 19.65 -3.70
C GLU A 27 -7.11 18.29 -3.03
N VAL A 28 -7.88 18.18 -1.96
CA VAL A 28 -8.19 16.90 -1.33
C VAL A 28 -9.51 16.42 -1.90
N MET A 29 -9.48 15.31 -2.61
CA MET A 29 -10.66 14.67 -3.19
C MET A 29 -10.87 13.34 -2.48
N TYR A 30 -11.95 13.21 -1.72
CA TYR A 30 -12.34 11.95 -1.07
C TYR A 30 -12.86 10.90 -2.06
N SER A 31 -13.15 11.33 -3.28
CA SER A 31 -13.51 10.48 -4.42
C SER A 31 -12.73 10.97 -5.63
N ALA A 32 -11.82 10.14 -6.13
CA ALA A 32 -11.06 10.47 -7.33
C ALA A 32 -11.99 10.49 -8.55
N PRO A 33 -11.97 11.55 -9.38
CA PRO A 33 -12.68 11.52 -10.65
C PRO A 33 -12.18 10.37 -11.53
N PRO A 34 -13.06 9.68 -12.29
CA PRO A 34 -12.70 8.46 -13.04
C PRO A 34 -11.62 8.69 -14.09
N GLU A 35 -11.50 9.89 -14.64
CA GLU A 35 -10.47 10.29 -15.59
C GLU A 35 -9.04 10.33 -15.02
N LEU A 36 -8.86 10.20 -13.72
CA LEU A 36 -7.53 10.03 -13.13
C LEU A 36 -7.06 8.57 -13.16
N HIS A 37 -7.95 7.63 -13.56
CA HIS A 37 -7.70 6.19 -13.57
C HIS A 37 -7.19 5.62 -12.22
N VAL A 38 -7.49 6.34 -11.13
CA VAL A 38 -7.28 5.92 -9.75
C VAL A 38 -8.61 5.92 -9.02
N ARG A 39 -8.71 5.13 -7.97
CA ARG A 39 -9.92 5.00 -7.16
C ARG A 39 -9.63 5.41 -5.71
N GLY A 40 -10.68 5.78 -4.99
CA GLY A 40 -10.57 6.20 -3.60
C GLY A 40 -10.24 7.69 -3.41
N ALA A 41 -9.70 8.04 -2.26
CA ALA A 41 -9.34 9.42 -1.94
C ALA A 41 -8.01 9.82 -2.59
N VAL A 42 -7.94 11.05 -3.09
CA VAL A 42 -6.76 11.59 -3.78
C VAL A 42 -6.43 12.98 -3.26
N ILE A 43 -5.15 13.26 -3.09
CA ILE A 43 -4.63 14.62 -2.89
C ILE A 43 -3.99 15.07 -4.20
N ASN A 44 -4.61 16.05 -4.85
CA ASN A 44 -4.08 16.66 -6.07
C ASN A 44 -3.31 17.94 -5.72
N VAL A 45 -1.99 17.90 -5.89
CA VAL A 45 -1.14 19.08 -5.71
C VAL A 45 -0.73 19.61 -7.07
N VAL A 46 -1.23 20.78 -7.44
CA VAL A 46 -0.89 21.44 -8.70
C VAL A 46 0.31 22.34 -8.44
N ILE A 47 1.36 22.13 -9.24
CA ILE A 47 2.61 22.91 -9.16
C ILE A 47 2.70 23.80 -10.39
N LYS A 48 3.07 25.07 -10.20
CA LYS A 48 3.32 26.02 -11.29
C LYS A 48 4.39 25.48 -12.24
N ARG A 49 4.13 25.52 -13.54
CA ARG A 49 5.09 25.13 -14.59
C ARG A 49 6.17 26.20 -14.71
N SER A 50 7.41 25.79 -14.94
CA SER A 50 8.50 26.67 -15.36
C SER A 50 8.73 26.46 -16.84
N HIS A 51 8.77 27.54 -17.62
CA HIS A 51 9.03 27.54 -19.05
C HIS A 51 10.49 27.88 -19.37
N ASP A 52 11.34 27.93 -18.32
CA ASP A 52 12.74 28.34 -18.47
C ASP A 52 13.69 27.15 -18.54
N TYR A 53 14.85 27.39 -19.15
CA TYR A 53 15.97 26.45 -19.10
C TYR A 53 16.40 26.26 -17.65
N SER A 54 16.34 25.05 -17.16
CA SER A 54 16.76 24.74 -15.79
C SER A 54 17.39 23.35 -15.69
N PHE A 55 18.44 23.28 -14.88
CA PHE A 55 19.04 22.03 -14.42
C PHE A 55 18.99 22.01 -12.89
N GLN A 56 18.44 20.95 -12.33
CA GLN A 56 18.24 20.84 -10.90
C GLN A 56 18.33 19.38 -10.47
N GLY A 57 18.75 19.15 -9.22
CA GLY A 57 18.86 17.81 -8.71
C GLY A 57 18.82 17.72 -7.19
N GLU A 58 18.59 16.51 -6.72
CA GLU A 58 18.63 16.13 -5.33
C GLU A 58 19.42 14.83 -5.19
N LEU A 59 20.35 14.81 -4.26
CA LEU A 59 21.04 13.60 -3.80
C LEU A 59 20.67 13.37 -2.35
N SER A 60 20.33 12.14 -2.00
CA SER A 60 20.02 11.77 -0.63
C SER A 60 20.68 10.45 -0.25
N THR A 61 21.07 10.33 0.99
CA THR A 61 21.53 9.08 1.60
C THR A 61 20.73 8.83 2.85
N ASN A 62 20.42 7.58 3.10
CA ASN A 62 19.76 7.15 4.30
C ASN A 62 20.59 6.08 5.02
N TYR A 63 20.51 6.10 6.33
CA TYR A 63 20.97 5.04 7.21
C TYR A 63 19.86 4.73 8.21
N GLN A 64 19.61 3.47 8.46
CA GLN A 64 18.71 3.04 9.52
C GLN A 64 19.26 1.82 10.26
N ASN A 65 18.96 1.75 11.53
CA ASN A 65 19.21 0.59 12.37
C ASN A 65 17.89 0.15 13.03
N ARG A 66 17.50 -1.09 12.74
CA ARG A 66 16.30 -1.76 13.25
C ARG A 66 16.63 -3.19 13.65
N TYR A 67 17.61 -3.47 14.40
CA TYR A 67 18.32 -4.71 14.65
C TYR A 67 19.55 -4.84 13.75
N PHE A 68 19.39 -4.81 12.43
CA PHE A 68 20.49 -4.70 11.48
C PHE A 68 20.63 -3.27 10.95
N SER A 69 21.85 -2.93 10.60
CA SER A 69 22.12 -1.70 9.85
C SER A 69 21.74 -1.88 8.38
N SER A 70 20.98 -0.93 7.87
CA SER A 70 20.53 -0.82 6.49
C SER A 70 20.81 0.58 5.99
N GLY A 71 20.88 0.78 4.68
CA GLY A 71 21.08 2.11 4.15
C GLY A 71 21.05 2.14 2.65
N GLY A 72 20.95 3.34 2.09
CA GLY A 72 20.85 3.54 0.66
C GLY A 72 21.24 4.93 0.21
N ALA A 73 21.22 5.11 -1.10
CA ALA A 73 21.46 6.39 -1.74
C ALA A 73 20.51 6.55 -2.93
N ASN A 74 20.02 7.78 -3.10
CA ASN A 74 19.08 8.14 -4.15
C ASN A 74 19.54 9.42 -4.85
N GLY A 75 19.42 9.46 -6.17
CA GLY A 75 19.68 10.63 -6.99
C GLY A 75 18.51 10.95 -7.90
N ASN A 76 18.12 12.21 -7.94
CA ASN A 76 17.07 12.72 -8.82
C ASN A 76 17.63 13.90 -9.61
N PHE A 77 17.52 13.86 -10.92
CA PHE A 77 17.98 14.92 -11.82
C PHE A 77 16.85 15.33 -12.75
N ARG A 78 16.72 16.62 -12.97
CA ARG A 78 15.76 17.19 -13.89
C ARG A 78 16.43 18.23 -14.77
N PHE A 79 16.23 18.07 -16.05
CA PHE A 79 16.57 19.05 -17.06
C PHE A 79 15.29 19.52 -17.75
N SER A 80 15.08 20.82 -17.86
CA SER A 80 13.92 21.41 -18.50
C SER A 80 14.32 22.47 -19.48
N THR A 81 13.64 22.49 -20.62
CA THR A 81 13.62 23.55 -21.65
C THR A 81 12.16 23.90 -21.93
N PRO A 82 11.86 24.93 -22.72
CA PRO A 82 10.48 25.24 -23.10
C PRO A 82 9.72 24.07 -23.76
N LYS A 83 10.44 23.18 -24.47
CA LYS A 83 9.83 22.06 -25.20
C LYS A 83 10.04 20.70 -24.57
N ILE A 84 11.11 20.51 -23.81
CA ILE A 84 11.52 19.19 -23.31
C ILE A 84 11.75 19.26 -21.81
N THR A 85 11.19 18.30 -21.10
CA THR A 85 11.57 18.03 -19.71
C THR A 85 12.02 16.58 -19.60
N LEU A 86 13.23 16.38 -19.09
CA LEU A 86 13.80 15.07 -18.78
C LEU A 86 13.96 14.93 -17.26
N ASP A 87 13.34 13.90 -16.68
CA ASP A 87 13.51 13.50 -15.29
C ASP A 87 14.22 12.15 -15.24
N VAL A 88 15.30 12.04 -14.47
CA VAL A 88 16.02 10.78 -14.21
C VAL A 88 16.12 10.57 -12.71
N MET A 89 15.72 9.40 -12.26
CA MET A 89 15.80 8.99 -10.86
C MET A 89 16.48 7.63 -10.77
N TYR A 90 17.39 7.48 -9.82
CA TYR A 90 17.97 6.20 -9.46
C TYR A 90 18.13 6.12 -7.94
N GLY A 91 17.78 4.96 -7.37
CA GLY A 91 17.96 4.65 -5.97
C GLY A 91 18.47 3.24 -5.78
N ALA A 92 19.32 3.05 -4.79
CA ALA A 92 19.81 1.76 -4.35
C ALA A 92 19.74 1.68 -2.82
N ASP A 93 19.02 0.69 -2.31
CA ASP A 93 18.81 0.48 -0.87
C ASP A 93 19.20 -0.94 -0.48
N ASN A 94 20.08 -1.08 0.52
CA ASN A 94 20.36 -2.34 1.18
C ASN A 94 19.42 -2.47 2.38
N ILE A 95 18.50 -3.43 2.32
CA ILE A 95 17.49 -3.66 3.34
C ILE A 95 17.81 -4.95 4.09
N LYS A 96 17.81 -4.85 5.42
CA LYS A 96 18.01 -6.00 6.32
C LYS A 96 16.98 -5.92 7.44
N THR A 97 16.24 -7.01 7.67
CA THR A 97 15.25 -7.08 8.75
C THR A 97 15.44 -8.34 9.59
N MET A 98 14.96 -8.29 10.81
CA MET A 98 14.81 -9.42 11.72
C MET A 98 13.41 -9.37 12.32
N GLU A 99 12.72 -10.48 12.25
CA GLU A 99 11.41 -10.69 12.86
C GLU A 99 11.47 -11.94 13.73
N TYR A 100 10.71 -11.95 14.80
CA TYR A 100 10.54 -13.13 15.63
C TYR A 100 9.06 -13.37 15.87
N THR A 101 8.69 -14.62 16.07
CA THR A 101 7.31 -15.00 16.41
C THR A 101 7.38 -16.07 17.48
N ASP A 102 6.78 -15.77 18.64
CA ASP A 102 6.51 -16.75 19.68
C ASP A 102 5.08 -17.23 19.50
N LEU A 103 4.94 -18.52 19.23
CA LEU A 103 3.67 -19.18 18.95
C LEU A 103 3.35 -20.17 20.08
N LEU A 104 2.16 -20.05 20.67
CA LEU A 104 1.53 -21.10 21.45
C LEU A 104 0.23 -21.52 20.76
N SER A 105 0.16 -22.76 20.31
CA SER A 105 -1.02 -23.36 19.69
C SER A 105 -1.50 -24.55 20.52
N ARG A 106 -2.77 -24.54 20.92
CA ARG A 106 -3.46 -25.75 21.40
C ARG A 106 -4.31 -26.28 20.25
N HIS A 107 -3.76 -27.26 19.55
CA HIS A 107 -4.33 -27.79 18.33
C HIS A 107 -5.12 -29.06 18.63
N THR A 108 -6.42 -29.05 18.35
CA THR A 108 -7.28 -30.22 18.52
C THR A 108 -7.29 -31.04 17.25
N LEU A 109 -6.82 -32.30 17.33
CA LEU A 109 -6.84 -33.27 16.22
C LEU A 109 -7.34 -34.62 16.75
N ASN A 110 -8.37 -35.17 16.14
CA ASN A 110 -8.97 -36.46 16.53
C ASN A 110 -9.30 -36.52 18.04
N ASN A 111 -9.92 -35.48 18.60
CA ASN A 111 -10.26 -35.27 20.02
C ASN A 111 -9.05 -35.22 20.98
N ASN A 112 -7.84 -35.22 20.49
CA ASN A 112 -6.65 -34.98 21.30
C ASN A 112 -6.18 -33.53 21.14
N VAL A 113 -5.76 -32.92 22.24
CA VAL A 113 -5.20 -31.55 22.22
C VAL A 113 -3.68 -31.65 22.26
N TYR A 114 -3.05 -31.10 21.23
CA TYR A 114 -1.60 -30.98 21.10
C TYR A 114 -1.19 -29.55 21.48
N GLU A 115 -0.35 -29.43 22.48
CA GLU A 115 0.25 -28.13 22.83
C GLU A 115 1.55 -27.96 22.05
N ILE A 116 1.55 -26.99 21.13
CA ILE A 116 2.67 -26.69 20.25
C ILE A 116 3.19 -25.31 20.62
N MET A 117 4.41 -25.28 21.15
CA MET A 117 5.15 -24.05 21.41
C MET A 117 6.26 -23.94 20.38
N GLN A 118 6.43 -22.76 19.80
CA GLN A 118 7.43 -22.51 18.76
C GLN A 118 7.95 -21.08 18.88
N ASN A 119 9.26 -20.95 18.78
CA ASN A 119 9.95 -19.67 18.59
C ASN A 119 10.54 -19.65 17.18
N GLU A 120 10.20 -18.65 16.39
CA GLU A 120 10.69 -18.49 15.03
C GLU A 120 11.45 -17.17 14.88
N LYS A 121 12.56 -17.20 14.15
CA LYS A 121 13.37 -16.03 13.78
C LYS A 121 13.53 -15.99 12.28
N LEU A 122 12.99 -14.94 11.67
CA LEU A 122 13.12 -14.67 10.24
C LEU A 122 14.06 -13.50 10.00
N SER A 123 15.19 -13.76 9.33
CA SER A 123 16.09 -12.72 8.85
C SER A 123 15.93 -12.55 7.34
N SER A 124 15.81 -11.31 6.88
CA SER A 124 15.74 -10.96 5.46
C SER A 124 16.84 -10.00 5.08
N LYS A 125 17.45 -10.19 3.91
CA LYS A 125 18.47 -9.31 3.35
C LYS A 125 18.22 -9.16 1.85
N SER A 126 18.25 -7.93 1.35
CA SER A 126 18.11 -7.67 -0.08
C SER A 126 18.75 -6.35 -0.48
N TRP A 127 19.14 -6.25 -1.74
CA TRP A 127 19.38 -5.01 -2.42
C TRP A 127 18.19 -4.66 -3.31
N MET A 128 17.71 -3.44 -3.22
CA MET A 128 16.64 -2.94 -4.07
C MET A 128 17.16 -1.78 -4.91
N HIS A 129 17.02 -1.89 -6.23
CA HIS A 129 17.39 -0.86 -7.19
C HIS A 129 16.11 -0.34 -7.86
N ASN A 130 15.92 0.96 -7.84
CA ASN A 130 14.81 1.62 -8.49
C ASN A 130 15.35 2.63 -9.51
N VAL A 131 14.87 2.54 -10.75
CA VAL A 131 15.23 3.47 -11.81
C VAL A 131 13.97 4.03 -12.45
N ARG A 132 13.97 5.32 -12.77
CA ARG A 132 12.93 5.93 -13.55
C ARG A 132 13.53 7.01 -14.47
N THR A 133 13.10 6.97 -15.73
CA THR A 133 13.39 8.02 -16.69
C THR A 133 12.08 8.46 -17.33
N ALA A 134 11.81 9.75 -17.37
CA ALA A 134 10.63 10.29 -18.00
C ALA A 134 10.99 11.47 -18.90
N LEU A 135 10.43 11.45 -20.09
CA LEU A 135 10.54 12.50 -21.10
C LEU A 135 9.17 13.10 -21.34
N GLU A 136 9.03 14.40 -21.10
CA GLU A 136 7.86 15.18 -21.50
C GLU A 136 8.26 16.07 -22.67
N TYR A 137 7.51 15.96 -23.77
CA TYR A 137 7.68 16.81 -24.96
C TYR A 137 6.44 17.66 -25.15
N ASN A 138 6.62 18.99 -25.16
CA ASN A 138 5.57 19.97 -25.37
C ASN A 138 5.57 20.38 -26.84
N PHE A 139 4.60 19.93 -27.65
CA PHE A 139 4.41 20.39 -29.01
C PHE A 139 4.04 21.89 -29.03
N ASN A 140 3.17 22.26 -28.06
CA ASN A 140 2.76 23.62 -27.74
C ASN A 140 2.19 23.64 -26.31
N GLU A 141 1.63 24.77 -25.85
CA GLU A 141 1.10 24.94 -24.50
C GLU A 141 -0.03 23.96 -24.14
N LYS A 142 -0.72 23.40 -25.13
CA LYS A 142 -1.93 22.56 -24.94
C LYS A 142 -1.72 21.10 -25.31
N ASN A 143 -0.65 20.79 -26.05
CA ASN A 143 -0.41 19.43 -26.53
C ASN A 143 0.92 18.90 -26.01
N HIS A 144 0.87 17.78 -25.29
CA HIS A 144 2.02 17.19 -24.62
C HIS A 144 2.08 15.68 -24.83
N LEU A 145 3.28 15.16 -25.02
CA LEU A 145 3.59 13.74 -25.00
C LEU A 145 4.47 13.45 -23.78
N ASN A 146 4.10 12.44 -23.01
CA ASN A 146 4.88 11.95 -21.90
C ASN A 146 5.22 10.48 -22.13
N VAL A 147 6.51 10.13 -22.05
CA VAL A 147 7.00 8.76 -22.12
C VAL A 147 7.82 8.51 -20.85
N ALA A 148 7.53 7.43 -20.15
CA ALA A 148 8.27 7.09 -18.95
C ALA A 148 8.62 5.60 -18.91
N TYR A 149 9.84 5.32 -18.48
CA TYR A 149 10.29 3.99 -18.08
C TYR A 149 10.45 3.95 -16.56
N THR A 150 9.99 2.87 -15.94
CA THR A 150 10.19 2.58 -14.50
C THR A 150 10.67 1.15 -14.34
N GLY A 151 11.79 0.95 -13.65
CA GLY A 151 12.34 -0.36 -13.30
C GLY A 151 12.49 -0.50 -11.79
N SER A 152 12.20 -1.68 -11.27
CA SER A 152 12.50 -2.06 -9.88
C SER A 152 13.10 -3.45 -9.87
N PHE A 153 14.25 -3.61 -9.24
CA PHE A 153 15.04 -4.83 -9.27
C PHE A 153 15.47 -5.16 -7.84
N THR A 154 15.19 -6.39 -7.42
CA THR A 154 15.65 -6.93 -6.13
C THR A 154 16.44 -8.22 -6.39
N PRO A 155 17.71 -8.12 -6.81
CA PRO A 155 18.55 -9.28 -7.02
C PRO A 155 18.98 -9.89 -5.67
N ASP A 156 19.20 -11.18 -5.66
CA ASP A 156 19.82 -11.93 -4.55
C ASP A 156 19.17 -11.66 -3.18
N GLY A 157 17.84 -11.52 -3.16
CA GLY A 157 17.09 -11.48 -1.91
C GLY A 157 17.25 -12.79 -1.15
N HIS A 158 17.61 -12.74 0.14
CA HIS A 158 17.83 -13.91 0.97
C HIS A 158 17.01 -13.81 2.25
N ASN A 159 16.12 -14.79 2.45
CA ASN A 159 15.32 -14.97 3.65
C ASN A 159 15.73 -16.27 4.33
N ARG A 160 16.04 -16.19 5.61
CA ARG A 160 16.34 -17.35 6.44
C ARG A 160 15.45 -17.38 7.65
N SER A 161 14.66 -18.46 7.78
CA SER A 161 13.84 -18.73 8.95
C SER A 161 14.40 -19.91 9.73
N ILE A 162 14.47 -19.74 11.04
CA ILE A 162 14.82 -20.80 12.01
C ILE A 162 13.67 -20.87 13.00
N ALA A 163 12.96 -22.00 13.03
CA ALA A 163 11.92 -22.28 13.99
C ALA A 163 12.35 -23.42 14.92
N ASP A 164 12.27 -23.17 16.24
CA ASP A 164 12.58 -24.12 17.29
C ASP A 164 11.38 -24.26 18.22
N GLY A 165 10.91 -25.48 18.44
CA GLY A 165 9.72 -25.69 19.23
C GLY A 165 9.52 -27.12 19.73
N SER A 166 8.47 -27.30 20.54
CA SER A 166 8.10 -28.61 21.12
C SER A 166 7.68 -29.65 20.08
N PHE A 167 7.10 -29.20 18.98
CA PHE A 167 6.59 -30.06 17.92
C PHE A 167 7.64 -30.33 16.83
N GLN A 168 8.48 -29.32 16.52
CA GLN A 168 9.42 -29.38 15.39
C GLN A 168 10.58 -28.40 15.57
N GLN A 169 11.68 -28.70 14.87
CA GLN A 169 12.78 -27.78 14.58
C GLN A 169 12.92 -27.68 13.08
N SER A 170 12.89 -26.46 12.53
CA SER A 170 13.05 -26.27 11.09
C SER A 170 14.02 -25.16 10.73
N ASN A 171 14.67 -25.31 9.60
CA ASN A 171 15.53 -24.32 8.97
C ASN A 171 15.10 -24.18 7.51
N LEU A 172 14.84 -22.95 7.10
CA LEU A 172 14.43 -22.59 5.77
C LEU A 172 15.33 -21.49 5.24
N ASP A 173 15.92 -21.74 4.07
CA ASP A 173 16.66 -20.75 3.30
C ASP A 173 15.95 -20.52 1.97
N LYS A 174 15.58 -19.25 1.68
CA LYS A 174 14.90 -18.85 0.45
C LYS A 174 15.67 -17.72 -0.23
N PHE A 175 15.97 -17.92 -1.50
CA PHE A 175 16.57 -16.91 -2.38
C PHE A 175 15.52 -16.42 -3.38
N THR A 176 15.52 -15.12 -3.67
CA THR A 176 14.56 -14.49 -4.59
C THR A 176 15.25 -13.49 -5.51
N ASP A 177 14.83 -13.46 -6.78
CA ASP A 177 15.25 -12.45 -7.77
C ASP A 177 14.00 -11.86 -8.41
N ASN A 178 13.67 -10.60 -8.09
CA ASN A 178 12.48 -9.92 -8.56
C ASN A 178 12.84 -8.79 -9.51
N LYS A 179 12.16 -8.73 -10.65
CA LYS A 179 12.36 -7.70 -11.69
C LYS A 179 11.02 -7.18 -12.18
N MET A 180 10.86 -5.88 -12.14
CA MET A 180 9.72 -5.18 -12.73
C MET A 180 10.20 -4.14 -13.72
N ASN A 181 9.60 -4.14 -14.90
CA ASN A 181 9.82 -3.16 -15.95
C ASN A 181 8.46 -2.60 -16.39
N ASN A 182 8.34 -1.29 -16.48
CA ASN A 182 7.13 -0.64 -16.97
C ASN A 182 7.50 0.47 -17.94
N ILE A 183 6.75 0.55 -19.03
CA ILE A 183 6.81 1.66 -20.00
C ILE A 183 5.41 2.26 -20.07
N THR A 184 5.32 3.57 -19.90
CA THR A 184 4.07 4.33 -20.00
C THR A 184 4.19 5.38 -21.09
N VAL A 185 3.15 5.51 -21.92
CA VAL A 185 3.02 6.55 -22.93
C VAL A 185 1.69 7.26 -22.72
N GLN A 186 1.69 8.60 -22.75
CA GLN A 186 0.50 9.41 -22.57
C GLN A 186 0.58 10.64 -23.47
N TYR A 187 -0.46 10.87 -24.24
CA TYR A 187 -0.66 12.08 -25.03
C TYR A 187 -1.86 12.85 -24.51
N SER A 188 -1.68 14.15 -24.29
CA SER A 188 -2.76 15.07 -23.88
C SER A 188 -2.90 16.15 -24.93
N SER A 189 -4.12 16.38 -25.41
CA SER A 189 -4.44 17.34 -26.45
C SER A 189 -5.21 18.56 -25.93
N GLY A 190 -5.02 19.71 -26.57
CA GLY A 190 -5.73 20.95 -26.27
C GLY A 190 -7.25 20.90 -26.48
N ILE A 191 -7.77 19.90 -27.19
CA ILE A 191 -9.21 19.70 -27.36
C ILE A 191 -9.83 18.90 -26.20
N GLY A 192 -9.04 18.57 -25.17
CA GLY A 192 -9.50 17.79 -24.02
C GLY A 192 -9.40 16.28 -24.18
N LEU A 193 -8.80 15.79 -25.29
CA LEU A 193 -8.53 14.36 -25.50
C LEU A 193 -7.24 13.98 -24.77
N GLU A 194 -7.30 12.89 -24.00
CA GLU A 194 -6.15 12.23 -23.41
C GLU A 194 -6.16 10.75 -23.82
N VAL A 195 -5.06 10.28 -24.40
CA VAL A 195 -4.87 8.89 -24.79
C VAL A 195 -3.58 8.38 -24.13
N GLY A 196 -3.65 7.20 -23.56
CA GLY A 196 -2.45 6.63 -22.94
C GLY A 196 -2.51 5.12 -22.85
N GLY A 197 -1.37 4.57 -22.49
CA GLY A 197 -1.23 3.15 -22.21
C GLY A 197 0.05 2.84 -21.47
N ASP A 198 0.09 1.66 -20.89
CA ASP A 198 1.27 1.12 -20.23
C ASP A 198 1.45 -0.38 -20.52
N TYR A 199 2.71 -0.78 -20.52
CA TYR A 199 3.12 -2.17 -20.49
C TYR A 199 3.96 -2.41 -19.26
N THR A 200 3.61 -3.44 -18.48
CA THR A 200 4.37 -3.88 -17.31
C THR A 200 4.74 -5.34 -17.46
N ARG A 201 6.02 -5.65 -17.27
CA ARG A 201 6.51 -7.00 -17.11
C ARG A 201 7.10 -7.18 -15.71
N TYR A 202 6.60 -8.17 -14.99
CA TYR A 202 7.11 -8.61 -13.71
C TYR A 202 7.61 -10.04 -13.81
N THR A 203 8.78 -10.32 -13.23
CA THR A 203 9.32 -11.67 -13.06
C THR A 203 9.82 -11.83 -11.63
N SER A 204 9.53 -12.99 -11.04
CA SER A 204 10.05 -13.41 -9.75
C SER A 204 10.53 -14.84 -9.88
N ASP A 205 11.81 -15.07 -9.63
CA ASP A 205 12.39 -16.41 -9.56
C ASP A 205 12.78 -16.66 -8.10
N ASN A 206 12.47 -17.85 -7.57
CA ASN A 206 12.79 -18.21 -6.21
C ASN A 206 13.31 -19.64 -6.09
N SER A 207 14.20 -19.85 -5.12
CA SER A 207 14.68 -21.16 -4.71
C SER A 207 14.61 -21.25 -3.20
N GLN A 208 14.05 -22.33 -2.67
CA GLN A 208 13.88 -22.54 -1.25
C GLN A 208 14.33 -23.93 -0.85
N THR A 209 15.11 -24.04 0.20
CA THR A 209 15.48 -25.31 0.83
C THR A 209 14.91 -25.34 2.24
N MET A 210 14.20 -26.38 2.58
CA MET A 210 13.68 -26.59 3.93
C MET A 210 14.17 -27.91 4.50
N PHE A 211 14.55 -27.88 5.76
CA PHE A 211 14.82 -29.03 6.59
C PHE A 211 14.02 -28.93 7.87
N THR A 212 13.30 -29.99 8.23
CA THR A 212 12.51 -30.07 9.47
C THR A 212 12.79 -31.39 10.17
N GLN A 213 13.02 -31.34 11.47
CA GLN A 213 13.03 -32.49 12.37
C GLN A 213 11.83 -32.39 13.32
N LEU A 214 10.96 -33.38 13.30
CA LEU A 214 9.79 -33.46 14.18
C LEU A 214 10.17 -34.03 15.55
N SER A 215 9.27 -33.87 16.53
CA SER A 215 9.46 -34.34 17.92
C SER A 215 9.62 -35.86 18.03
N ASP A 216 9.05 -36.62 17.10
CA ASP A 216 9.23 -38.09 16.99
C ASP A 216 10.57 -38.47 16.32
N LYS A 217 11.47 -37.51 16.08
CA LYS A 217 12.76 -37.64 15.39
C LYS A 217 12.67 -37.93 13.89
N SER A 218 11.49 -37.99 13.31
CA SER A 218 11.35 -38.03 11.85
C SER A 218 11.86 -36.74 11.21
N LYS A 219 12.34 -36.84 9.98
CA LYS A 219 12.95 -35.72 9.26
C LYS A 219 12.25 -35.54 7.93
N ASN A 220 11.96 -34.29 7.62
CA ASN A 220 11.42 -33.89 6.32
C ASN A 220 12.37 -32.89 5.66
N SER A 221 12.59 -33.01 4.37
CA SER A 221 13.34 -32.01 3.61
C SER A 221 12.85 -31.94 2.18
N TYR A 222 13.05 -30.78 1.57
CA TYR A 222 12.82 -30.56 0.14
C TYR A 222 13.63 -29.37 -0.37
N THR A 223 13.79 -29.32 -1.68
CA THR A 223 14.18 -28.10 -2.41
C THR A 223 13.01 -27.71 -3.30
N LEU A 224 12.60 -26.45 -3.24
CA LEU A 224 11.58 -25.84 -4.10
C LEU A 224 12.28 -24.89 -5.08
N THR A 225 11.98 -25.02 -6.37
CA THR A 225 12.24 -24.01 -7.39
C THR A 225 10.91 -23.48 -7.89
N GLY A 226 10.73 -22.19 -7.87
CA GLY A 226 9.48 -21.56 -8.28
C GLY A 226 9.70 -20.25 -9.02
N GLY A 227 8.69 -19.80 -9.71
CA GLY A 227 8.74 -18.51 -10.40
C GLY A 227 7.37 -18.02 -10.82
N GLN A 228 7.28 -16.71 -11.02
CA GLN A 228 6.10 -16.04 -11.52
C GLN A 228 6.47 -15.05 -12.63
N ARG A 229 5.66 -15.01 -13.68
CA ARG A 229 5.77 -14.04 -14.78
C ARG A 229 4.42 -13.39 -15.03
N ILE A 230 4.39 -12.06 -15.04
CA ILE A 230 3.19 -11.29 -15.32
C ILE A 230 3.51 -10.30 -16.44
N ASP A 231 2.75 -10.38 -17.51
CA ASP A 231 2.74 -9.39 -18.59
C ASP A 231 1.38 -8.68 -18.56
N ARG A 232 1.38 -7.36 -18.32
CA ARG A 232 0.17 -6.54 -18.24
C ARG A 232 0.22 -5.39 -19.23
N TYR A 233 -0.86 -5.25 -20.00
CA TYR A 233 -1.09 -4.19 -20.98
C TYR A 233 -2.30 -3.37 -20.55
N SER A 234 -2.24 -2.06 -20.70
CA SER A 234 -3.34 -1.15 -20.40
C SER A 234 -3.38 -0.05 -21.46
N ILE A 235 -4.58 0.27 -21.96
CA ILE A 235 -4.82 1.38 -22.86
C ILE A 235 -6.07 2.12 -22.40
N TYR A 236 -6.11 3.42 -22.61
CA TYR A 236 -7.28 4.24 -22.34
C TYR A 236 -7.38 5.45 -23.26
N ALA A 237 -8.59 5.96 -23.41
CA ALA A 237 -8.89 7.20 -24.09
C ALA A 237 -9.98 7.95 -23.32
N ASP A 238 -9.71 9.20 -22.99
CA ASP A 238 -10.56 10.08 -22.22
C ASP A 238 -10.84 11.37 -22.97
N GLN A 239 -12.06 11.87 -22.91
CA GLN A 239 -12.46 13.13 -23.48
C GLN A 239 -13.11 14.00 -22.42
N LYS A 240 -12.69 15.28 -22.33
CA LYS A 240 -13.26 16.30 -21.43
C LYS A 240 -13.75 17.48 -22.22
N HIS A 241 -14.92 18.00 -21.84
CA HIS A 241 -15.50 19.21 -22.39
C HIS A 241 -15.84 20.18 -21.26
N ASN A 242 -15.37 21.41 -21.39
CA ASN A 242 -15.82 22.52 -20.56
C ASN A 242 -17.01 23.18 -21.27
N LEU A 243 -18.14 23.17 -20.62
CA LEU A 243 -19.39 23.74 -21.10
C LEU A 243 -19.60 25.15 -20.52
N THR A 244 -20.64 25.83 -21.01
CA THR A 244 -21.07 27.12 -20.49
C THR A 244 -21.44 27.01 -19.00
N ASN A 245 -21.39 28.15 -18.28
CA ASN A 245 -21.74 28.23 -16.87
C ASN A 245 -20.94 27.29 -15.95
N ASN A 246 -19.66 27.01 -16.28
CA ASN A 246 -18.78 26.14 -15.48
C ASN A 246 -19.30 24.70 -15.26
N TRP A 247 -20.06 24.19 -16.22
CA TRP A 247 -20.31 22.77 -16.33
C TRP A 247 -19.14 22.06 -17.03
N GLY A 248 -18.88 20.84 -16.64
CA GLY A 248 -17.91 19.99 -17.33
C GLY A 248 -18.47 18.59 -17.52
N ILE A 249 -18.16 17.99 -18.66
CA ILE A 249 -18.50 16.60 -18.99
C ILE A 249 -17.19 15.87 -19.28
N GLY A 250 -17.06 14.65 -18.74
CA GLY A 250 -15.98 13.74 -19.03
C GLY A 250 -16.53 12.36 -19.39
N TYR A 251 -15.90 11.68 -20.32
CA TYR A 251 -16.19 10.29 -20.63
C TYR A 251 -14.94 9.62 -21.20
N GLY A 252 -14.88 8.32 -21.03
CA GLY A 252 -13.73 7.57 -21.51
C GLY A 252 -13.93 6.07 -21.48
N ILE A 253 -12.99 5.39 -22.11
CA ILE A 253 -12.92 3.94 -22.19
C ILE A 253 -11.53 3.48 -21.78
N SER A 254 -11.45 2.34 -21.13
CA SER A 254 -10.18 1.69 -20.78
C SER A 254 -10.26 0.19 -21.02
N TYR A 255 -9.15 -0.38 -21.41
CA TYR A 255 -8.98 -1.82 -21.54
C TYR A 255 -7.67 -2.23 -20.86
N ARG A 256 -7.73 -3.28 -20.05
CA ARG A 256 -6.56 -3.90 -19.42
C ARG A 256 -6.57 -5.40 -19.68
N TYR A 257 -5.43 -5.93 -20.04
CA TYR A 257 -5.18 -7.36 -20.17
C TYR A 257 -3.95 -7.71 -19.36
N ALA A 258 -4.01 -8.80 -18.59
CA ALA A 258 -2.86 -9.36 -17.92
C ALA A 258 -2.81 -10.87 -18.12
N LYS A 259 -1.60 -11.37 -18.36
CA LYS A 259 -1.29 -12.79 -18.40
C LYS A 259 -0.32 -13.08 -17.27
N ASP A 260 -0.74 -13.92 -16.35
CA ASP A 260 0.07 -14.48 -15.26
C ASP A 260 0.41 -15.94 -15.56
N TYR A 261 1.63 -16.31 -15.23
CA TYR A 261 2.11 -17.67 -15.25
C TYR A 261 2.99 -17.89 -14.03
N ASP A 262 2.71 -18.94 -13.28
CA ASP A 262 3.51 -19.36 -12.14
C ASP A 262 3.75 -20.86 -12.13
N PHE A 263 4.83 -21.26 -11.47
CA PHE A 263 5.16 -22.66 -11.26
C PHE A 263 5.88 -22.88 -9.93
N GLN A 264 5.72 -24.08 -9.37
CA GLN A 264 6.49 -24.59 -8.24
C GLN A 264 6.88 -26.05 -8.53
N THR A 265 8.16 -26.36 -8.42
CA THR A 265 8.71 -27.71 -8.60
C THR A 265 9.47 -28.09 -7.34
N TYR A 266 9.13 -29.24 -6.80
CA TYR A 266 9.76 -29.78 -5.60
C TYR A 266 10.71 -30.92 -5.97
N ASP A 267 11.96 -30.79 -5.53
CA ASP A 267 13.01 -31.77 -5.71
C ASP A 267 13.59 -32.21 -4.35
N ASN A 268 14.34 -33.33 -4.34
CA ASN A 268 15.00 -33.85 -3.14
C ASN A 268 14.06 -34.05 -1.95
N VAL A 269 12.81 -34.39 -2.23
CA VAL A 269 11.78 -34.60 -1.19
C VAL A 269 12.11 -35.87 -0.40
N SER A 270 12.20 -35.71 0.92
CA SER A 270 12.38 -36.85 1.84
C SER A 270 11.48 -36.70 3.07
N GLY A 271 11.17 -37.83 3.71
CA GLY A 271 10.28 -37.90 4.87
C GLY A 271 8.82 -38.14 4.49
N ASN A 272 7.92 -37.68 5.36
CA ASN A 272 6.48 -37.93 5.27
C ASN A 272 5.70 -36.80 4.55
N ILE A 273 6.37 -35.77 4.06
CA ILE A 273 5.75 -34.69 3.28
C ILE A 273 5.57 -35.15 1.83
N LYS A 274 4.47 -34.72 1.21
CA LYS A 274 4.17 -34.97 -0.21
C LYS A 274 3.78 -33.64 -0.88
N PRO A 275 4.75 -32.74 -1.07
CA PRO A 275 4.47 -31.49 -1.78
C PRO A 275 4.16 -31.81 -3.25
N GLU A 276 3.21 -31.07 -3.82
CA GLU A 276 2.80 -31.24 -5.21
C GLU A 276 3.40 -30.15 -6.09
N ASN A 277 3.92 -30.54 -7.24
CA ASN A 277 4.33 -29.58 -8.26
C ASN A 277 3.10 -28.88 -8.81
N THR A 278 3.20 -27.58 -8.98
CA THR A 278 2.11 -26.77 -9.53
C THR A 278 2.61 -25.99 -10.74
N GLU A 279 1.77 -25.87 -11.73
CA GLU A 279 1.95 -25.00 -12.88
C GLU A 279 0.58 -24.43 -13.23
N ALA A 280 0.46 -23.10 -13.25
CA ALA A 280 -0.79 -22.44 -13.50
C ALA A 280 -0.61 -21.18 -14.36
N GLY A 281 -1.64 -20.89 -15.16
CA GLY A 281 -1.72 -19.66 -15.93
C GLY A 281 -3.08 -19.01 -15.73
N LEU A 282 -3.08 -17.70 -15.49
CA LEU A 282 -4.30 -16.89 -15.38
C LEU A 282 -4.29 -15.79 -16.44
N ASN A 283 -5.40 -15.66 -17.14
CA ASN A 283 -5.64 -14.53 -18.01
C ASN A 283 -6.72 -13.64 -17.37
N GLU A 284 -6.42 -12.36 -17.28
CA GLU A 284 -7.30 -11.37 -16.73
C GLU A 284 -7.62 -10.29 -17.77
N GLN A 285 -8.88 -9.89 -17.86
CA GLN A 285 -9.31 -8.78 -18.71
C GLN A 285 -10.22 -7.84 -17.94
N THR A 286 -10.06 -6.55 -18.17
CA THR A 286 -10.94 -5.53 -17.62
C THR A 286 -11.25 -4.54 -18.73
N THR A 287 -12.53 -4.37 -19.07
CA THR A 287 -13.03 -3.33 -19.95
C THR A 287 -13.85 -2.36 -19.13
N GLY A 288 -13.53 -1.09 -19.15
CA GLY A 288 -14.22 -0.06 -18.41
C GLY A 288 -14.65 1.09 -19.32
N PHE A 289 -15.81 1.67 -19.02
CA PHE A 289 -16.23 2.94 -19.59
C PHE A 289 -16.79 3.81 -18.46
N TYR A 290 -16.59 5.11 -18.54
CA TYR A 290 -17.13 6.02 -17.55
C TYR A 290 -17.78 7.24 -18.20
N PHE A 291 -18.68 7.85 -17.41
CA PHE A 291 -19.24 9.16 -17.68
C PHE A 291 -19.17 9.98 -16.39
N SER A 292 -18.81 11.27 -16.51
CA SER A 292 -18.75 12.21 -15.41
C SER A 292 -19.39 13.55 -15.77
N LEU A 293 -20.03 14.16 -14.79
CA LEU A 293 -20.61 15.49 -14.87
C LEU A 293 -20.16 16.28 -13.65
N ASN A 294 -19.64 17.48 -13.86
CA ASN A 294 -19.21 18.36 -12.79
C ASN A 294 -19.74 19.78 -12.97
N LYS A 295 -19.92 20.49 -11.87
CA LYS A 295 -20.34 21.88 -11.80
C LYS A 295 -19.56 22.63 -10.75
N ASN A 296 -18.99 23.76 -11.13
CA ASN A 296 -18.35 24.67 -10.21
C ASN A 296 -19.10 26.01 -10.18
N TRP A 297 -19.48 26.47 -9.00
CA TRP A 297 -20.10 27.78 -8.80
C TRP A 297 -19.04 28.83 -8.42
N ALA A 298 -19.30 30.07 -8.78
CA ALA A 298 -18.42 31.20 -8.44
C ALA A 298 -18.22 31.37 -6.90
N THR A 299 -19.15 30.85 -6.09
CA THR A 299 -19.08 30.83 -4.63
C THR A 299 -18.03 29.85 -4.07
N GLY A 300 -17.37 29.06 -4.93
CA GLY A 300 -16.46 27.98 -4.54
C GLY A 300 -17.18 26.67 -4.22
N THR A 301 -18.51 26.63 -4.29
CA THR A 301 -19.28 25.38 -4.20
C THR A 301 -19.02 24.54 -5.45
N SER A 302 -18.85 23.24 -5.28
CA SER A 302 -18.65 22.30 -6.38
C SER A 302 -19.46 21.03 -6.21
N PHE A 303 -19.91 20.49 -7.33
CA PHE A 303 -20.64 19.22 -7.43
C PHE A 303 -20.01 18.37 -8.52
N SER A 304 -19.89 17.07 -8.27
CA SER A 304 -19.44 16.09 -9.26
C SER A 304 -20.21 14.80 -9.06
N ILE A 305 -20.63 14.21 -10.16
CA ILE A 305 -21.22 12.86 -10.20
C ILE A 305 -20.61 12.10 -11.36
N SER A 306 -20.30 10.82 -11.15
CA SER A 306 -19.81 9.94 -12.20
C SER A 306 -20.22 8.50 -11.95
N ALA A 307 -20.18 7.70 -13.00
CA ALA A 307 -20.36 6.27 -12.92
C ALA A 307 -19.37 5.59 -13.88
N THR A 308 -18.74 4.53 -13.40
CA THR A 308 -17.89 3.64 -14.20
C THR A 308 -18.57 2.30 -14.34
N GLY A 309 -18.88 1.88 -15.56
CA GLY A 309 -19.26 0.52 -15.90
C GLY A 309 -18.02 -0.30 -16.20
N GLU A 310 -17.92 -1.49 -15.63
CA GLU A 310 -16.75 -2.36 -15.80
C GLU A 310 -17.19 -3.79 -16.06
N TYR A 311 -16.61 -4.41 -17.08
CA TYR A 311 -16.64 -5.85 -17.30
C TYR A 311 -15.29 -6.44 -16.94
N TYR A 312 -15.30 -7.37 -15.99
CA TYR A 312 -14.11 -8.02 -15.46
C TYR A 312 -14.17 -9.53 -15.67
N THR A 313 -13.07 -10.12 -16.16
CA THR A 313 -12.94 -11.57 -16.29
C THR A 313 -11.59 -12.03 -15.78
N ILE A 314 -11.56 -13.17 -15.08
CA ILE A 314 -10.35 -13.90 -14.70
C ILE A 314 -10.65 -15.39 -14.59
N GLY A 315 -9.94 -16.24 -15.34
CA GLY A 315 -10.29 -17.65 -15.42
C GLY A 315 -11.76 -17.84 -15.80
N ASN A 316 -12.51 -18.54 -14.95
CA ASN A 316 -13.95 -18.78 -15.14
C ASN A 316 -14.85 -17.70 -14.49
N TYR A 317 -14.27 -16.75 -13.78
CA TYR A 317 -15.05 -15.67 -13.16
C TYR A 317 -15.24 -14.51 -14.12
N HIS A 318 -16.48 -14.07 -14.30
CA HIS A 318 -16.83 -12.90 -15.09
C HIS A 318 -17.97 -12.12 -14.42
N LYS A 319 -17.87 -10.79 -14.43
CA LYS A 319 -18.86 -9.94 -13.78
C LYS A 319 -18.92 -8.55 -14.39
N TRP A 320 -20.15 -8.07 -14.67
CA TRP A 320 -20.42 -6.66 -14.86
C TRP A 320 -20.64 -5.97 -13.52
N ALA A 321 -20.10 -4.79 -13.36
CA ALA A 321 -20.31 -3.95 -12.19
C ALA A 321 -20.40 -2.49 -12.57
N VAL A 322 -21.11 -1.69 -11.77
CA VAL A 322 -21.20 -0.24 -11.90
C VAL A 322 -20.68 0.37 -10.60
N TYR A 323 -19.79 1.33 -10.73
CA TYR A 323 -19.16 2.06 -9.64
C TYR A 323 -19.59 3.52 -9.66
N PRO A 324 -20.67 3.88 -8.92
CA PRO A 324 -21.11 5.26 -8.80
C PRO A 324 -20.18 6.05 -7.88
N GLN A 325 -20.02 7.32 -8.20
CA GLN A 325 -19.28 8.28 -7.38
C GLN A 325 -20.05 9.61 -7.39
N ALA A 326 -20.07 10.30 -6.25
CA ALA A 326 -20.63 11.63 -6.15
C ALA A 326 -19.86 12.45 -5.12
N SER A 327 -19.70 13.71 -5.35
CA SER A 327 -19.13 14.63 -4.37
C SER A 327 -19.81 15.99 -4.41
N LEU A 328 -20.03 16.57 -3.25
CA LEU A 328 -20.54 17.92 -3.07
C LEU A 328 -19.64 18.64 -2.06
N THR A 329 -19.11 19.77 -2.45
CA THR A 329 -18.45 20.70 -1.54
C THR A 329 -19.29 21.97 -1.50
N TYR A 330 -19.80 22.33 -0.32
CA TYR A 330 -20.58 23.52 -0.10
C TYR A 330 -19.83 24.48 0.81
N LEU A 331 -19.56 25.69 0.31
CA LEU A 331 -18.92 26.76 1.06
C LEU A 331 -19.99 27.75 1.56
N LYS A 332 -20.16 27.81 2.89
CA LYS A 332 -20.95 28.85 3.55
C LYS A 332 -20.01 29.91 4.10
N GLY A 333 -19.54 30.79 3.21
CA GLY A 333 -18.50 31.77 3.54
C GLY A 333 -17.11 31.10 3.77
N PRO A 334 -16.10 31.89 4.14
CA PRO A 334 -14.71 31.41 4.26
C PRO A 334 -14.47 30.50 5.47
N GLN A 335 -15.41 30.45 6.42
CA GLN A 335 -15.20 29.74 7.70
C GLN A 335 -15.87 28.37 7.77
N HIS A 336 -16.83 28.06 6.90
CA HIS A 336 -17.62 26.84 6.98
C HIS A 336 -17.62 26.11 5.64
N ILE A 337 -17.01 24.93 5.62
CA ILE A 337 -16.95 24.06 4.45
C ILE A 337 -17.64 22.74 4.82
N PHE A 338 -18.62 22.33 4.04
CA PHE A 338 -19.29 21.05 4.15
C PHE A 338 -18.95 20.22 2.91
N GLN A 339 -18.52 18.99 3.13
CA GLN A 339 -18.22 18.05 2.07
C GLN A 339 -19.02 16.77 2.30
N LEU A 340 -19.65 16.28 1.25
CA LEU A 340 -20.31 14.96 1.21
C LEU A 340 -19.76 14.21 0.02
N SER A 341 -19.31 12.99 0.22
CA SER A 341 -18.81 12.15 -0.88
C SER A 341 -19.30 10.72 -0.76
N LEU A 342 -19.71 10.17 -1.89
CA LEU A 342 -19.89 8.76 -2.13
C LEU A 342 -18.79 8.30 -3.09
N SER A 343 -18.01 7.31 -2.72
CA SER A 343 -17.05 6.68 -3.62
C SER A 343 -17.22 5.18 -3.62
N THR A 344 -17.07 4.59 -4.79
CA THR A 344 -17.03 3.14 -4.96
C THR A 344 -15.68 2.74 -5.52
N ASP A 345 -15.07 1.74 -4.90
CA ASP A 345 -13.76 1.24 -5.24
C ASP A 345 -13.75 -0.29 -5.32
N LYS A 346 -12.80 -0.86 -6.08
CA LYS A 346 -12.61 -2.30 -6.23
C LYS A 346 -11.15 -2.64 -6.00
N SER A 347 -10.88 -3.62 -5.16
CA SER A 347 -9.55 -4.16 -4.96
C SER A 347 -9.49 -5.60 -5.45
N TYR A 348 -8.45 -5.90 -6.19
CA TYR A 348 -8.22 -7.21 -6.78
C TYR A 348 -7.27 -8.01 -5.89
N PRO A 349 -7.49 -9.35 -5.73
CA PRO A 349 -6.51 -10.19 -5.04
C PRO A 349 -5.20 -10.26 -5.83
N GLY A 350 -4.10 -10.55 -5.15
CA GLY A 350 -2.82 -10.86 -5.80
C GLY A 350 -2.95 -12.08 -6.71
N TYR A 351 -2.16 -12.14 -7.79
CA TYR A 351 -2.18 -13.32 -8.66
C TYR A 351 -1.74 -14.58 -7.91
N TRP A 352 -0.75 -14.45 -7.03
CA TRP A 352 -0.33 -15.54 -6.14
C TRP A 352 -1.46 -16.04 -5.24
N ASP A 353 -2.26 -15.15 -4.65
CA ASP A 353 -3.37 -15.52 -3.76
C ASP A 353 -4.43 -16.38 -4.46
N MET A 354 -4.51 -16.32 -5.78
CA MET A 354 -5.48 -17.05 -6.60
C MET A 354 -4.96 -18.39 -7.12
N GLN A 355 -3.72 -18.75 -6.83
CA GLN A 355 -3.12 -20.03 -7.23
C GLN A 355 -3.56 -21.17 -6.30
N SER A 356 -3.39 -22.41 -6.72
CA SER A 356 -3.60 -23.60 -5.87
C SER A 356 -2.34 -24.07 -5.15
N SER A 357 -1.31 -23.25 -5.14
CA SER A 357 -0.02 -23.55 -4.54
C SER A 357 -0.05 -23.58 -3.02
N VAL A 358 0.81 -24.40 -2.43
CA VAL A 358 1.08 -24.45 -0.99
C VAL A 358 2.55 -24.15 -0.78
N THR A 359 2.84 -23.18 0.09
CA THR A 359 4.21 -22.86 0.52
C THR A 359 4.34 -23.19 2.00
N TYR A 360 5.26 -24.08 2.34
CA TYR A 360 5.57 -24.38 3.74
C TYR A 360 6.46 -23.27 4.31
N LEU A 361 6.00 -22.65 5.40
CA LEU A 361 6.74 -21.63 6.14
C LEU A 361 7.70 -22.26 7.15
N ASN A 362 7.28 -23.34 7.76
CA ASN A 362 8.04 -24.21 8.66
C ASN A 362 7.33 -25.56 8.74
N GLY A 363 7.71 -26.46 9.66
CA GLY A 363 7.11 -27.79 9.76
C GLY A 363 5.68 -27.83 10.33
N TYR A 364 5.15 -26.69 10.81
CA TYR A 364 3.79 -26.56 11.33
C TYR A 364 2.92 -25.56 10.56
N SER A 365 3.54 -24.56 9.94
CA SER A 365 2.83 -23.45 9.28
C SER A 365 2.94 -23.51 7.77
N GLU A 366 1.84 -23.29 7.07
CA GLU A 366 1.76 -23.27 5.61
C GLU A 366 0.90 -22.12 5.09
N LEU A 367 1.30 -21.56 3.96
CA LEU A 367 0.57 -20.55 3.22
C LEU A 367 -0.09 -21.19 2.00
N GLN A 368 -1.39 -21.02 1.86
CA GLN A 368 -2.18 -21.57 0.76
C GLN A 368 -2.82 -20.49 -0.09
N GLY A 369 -2.75 -20.64 -1.39
CA GLY A 369 -3.56 -19.84 -2.30
C GLY A 369 -5.04 -20.28 -2.33
N THR A 370 -5.89 -19.45 -2.90
CA THR A 370 -7.35 -19.66 -2.98
C THR A 370 -7.83 -19.50 -4.42
N PRO A 371 -7.89 -20.57 -5.20
CA PRO A 371 -8.50 -20.53 -6.53
C PRO A 371 -9.93 -19.97 -6.45
N GLY A 372 -10.26 -19.03 -7.34
CA GLY A 372 -11.58 -18.41 -7.35
C GLY A 372 -11.78 -17.29 -6.31
N LEU A 373 -10.73 -16.78 -5.68
CA LEU A 373 -10.78 -15.60 -4.83
C LEU A 373 -11.30 -14.39 -5.64
N ARG A 374 -12.38 -13.77 -5.13
CA ARG A 374 -13.09 -12.71 -5.84
C ARG A 374 -12.59 -11.33 -5.42
N PRO A 375 -12.60 -10.35 -6.36
CA PRO A 375 -12.32 -8.97 -6.02
C PRO A 375 -13.34 -8.40 -5.03
N MET A 376 -12.87 -7.66 -4.05
CA MET A 376 -13.75 -6.94 -3.11
C MET A 376 -14.18 -5.60 -3.67
N THR A 377 -15.37 -5.16 -3.30
CA THR A 377 -15.94 -3.86 -3.67
C THR A 377 -16.22 -3.03 -2.42
N ASN A 378 -15.64 -1.84 -2.36
CA ASN A 378 -15.80 -0.87 -1.28
C ASN A 378 -16.81 0.21 -1.67
N TYR A 379 -17.77 0.48 -0.80
CA TYR A 379 -18.68 1.62 -0.86
C TYR A 379 -18.40 2.52 0.33
N ASN A 380 -17.97 3.75 0.06
CA ASN A 380 -17.57 4.71 1.09
C ASN A 380 -18.47 5.94 1.03
N LEU A 381 -19.14 6.24 2.13
CA LEU A 381 -19.88 7.47 2.32
C LEU A 381 -19.19 8.30 3.38
N ASN A 382 -18.78 9.51 3.03
CA ASN A 382 -18.07 10.40 3.94
C ASN A 382 -18.76 11.76 3.99
N GLY A 383 -19.02 12.26 5.21
CA GLY A 383 -19.47 13.60 5.49
C GLY A 383 -18.39 14.33 6.30
N THR A 384 -17.93 15.48 5.83
CA THR A 384 -16.87 16.25 6.49
C THR A 384 -17.32 17.69 6.68
N TYR A 385 -17.16 18.21 7.89
CA TYR A 385 -17.32 19.62 8.22
C TYR A 385 -15.98 20.22 8.61
N ILE A 386 -15.59 21.30 7.94
CA ILE A 386 -14.35 22.00 8.19
C ILE A 386 -14.70 23.42 8.71
N LEU A 387 -14.30 23.70 9.95
CA LEU A 387 -14.52 24.97 10.61
C LEU A 387 -13.26 25.83 10.56
N LYS A 388 -13.40 27.08 10.13
CA LYS A 388 -12.30 28.09 10.06
C LYS A 388 -11.10 27.58 9.24
N GLN A 389 -11.34 26.71 8.24
CA GLN A 389 -10.31 26.04 7.43
C GLN A 389 -9.24 25.31 8.28
N LYS A 390 -9.58 24.96 9.52
CA LYS A 390 -8.63 24.46 10.51
C LYS A 390 -9.12 23.21 11.24
N TYR A 391 -10.33 23.21 11.77
CA TYR A 391 -10.88 22.10 12.55
C TYR A 391 -11.72 21.21 11.65
N ILE A 392 -11.48 19.90 11.71
CA ILE A 392 -12.14 18.94 10.82
C ILE A 392 -12.94 17.96 11.67
N PHE A 393 -14.20 17.78 11.32
CA PHE A 393 -15.11 16.78 11.90
C PHE A 393 -15.65 15.92 10.77
N GLY A 394 -15.43 14.62 10.86
CA GLY A 394 -15.84 13.66 9.85
C GLY A 394 -16.76 12.58 10.40
N LEU A 395 -17.71 12.15 9.57
CA LEU A 395 -18.50 10.95 9.76
C LEU A 395 -18.29 10.06 8.53
N PHE A 396 -18.14 8.76 8.74
CA PHE A 396 -17.94 7.85 7.63
C PHE A 396 -18.68 6.53 7.82
N TYR A 397 -19.07 5.95 6.70
CA TYR A 397 -19.58 4.59 6.59
C TYR A 397 -18.89 3.90 5.42
N THR A 398 -18.33 2.72 5.69
CA THR A 398 -17.73 1.87 4.67
C THR A 398 -18.41 0.51 4.68
N HIS A 399 -18.82 0.03 3.52
CA HIS A 399 -19.28 -1.33 3.29
C HIS A 399 -18.41 -1.98 2.22
N THR A 400 -17.72 -3.06 2.59
CA THR A 400 -16.91 -3.85 1.66
C THR A 400 -17.57 -5.21 1.48
N SER A 401 -18.04 -5.47 0.28
CA SER A 401 -18.56 -6.80 -0.11
C SER A 401 -17.43 -7.67 -0.66
N ASP A 402 -17.56 -8.98 -0.52
CA ASP A 402 -16.53 -9.96 -0.90
C ASP A 402 -15.15 -9.62 -0.30
N TYR A 403 -15.11 -9.01 0.88
CA TYR A 403 -13.86 -8.68 1.57
C TYR A 403 -12.99 -9.92 1.68
N PHE A 404 -11.71 -9.81 1.38
CA PHE A 404 -10.77 -10.91 1.56
C PHE A 404 -9.62 -10.50 2.45
N ALA A 405 -9.22 -11.43 3.31
CA ALA A 405 -8.07 -11.27 4.18
C ALA A 405 -7.45 -12.63 4.51
N GLN A 406 -6.16 -12.60 4.74
CA GLN A 406 -5.44 -13.75 5.28
C GLN A 406 -5.77 -13.92 6.76
N THR A 407 -6.20 -15.12 7.13
CA THR A 407 -6.55 -15.46 8.50
C THR A 407 -5.99 -16.84 8.83
N PRO A 408 -5.33 -17.04 9.99
CA PRO A 408 -4.84 -18.34 10.40
C PRO A 408 -5.99 -19.28 10.77
N TYR A 409 -5.80 -20.55 10.46
CA TYR A 409 -6.72 -21.63 10.75
C TYR A 409 -5.93 -22.90 11.15
N GLN A 410 -6.24 -23.48 12.29
CA GLN A 410 -5.72 -24.79 12.71
C GLN A 410 -6.50 -25.88 11.96
N ALA A 411 -5.83 -26.66 11.13
CA ALA A 411 -6.46 -27.70 10.33
C ALA A 411 -7.08 -28.81 11.20
N THR A 412 -8.21 -29.37 10.78
CA THR A 412 -8.89 -30.44 11.53
C THR A 412 -8.45 -31.85 11.13
N ASP A 413 -7.72 -31.98 10.02
CA ASP A 413 -7.27 -33.24 9.44
C ASP A 413 -5.79 -33.57 9.71
N ARG A 414 -5.00 -32.57 10.11
CA ARG A 414 -3.57 -32.69 10.40
C ARG A 414 -3.08 -31.59 11.35
N LEU A 415 -1.89 -31.76 11.91
CA LEU A 415 -1.23 -30.73 12.70
C LEU A 415 -0.59 -29.70 11.75
N ALA A 416 -1.39 -28.75 11.30
CA ALA A 416 -0.95 -27.63 10.46
C ALA A 416 -1.69 -26.34 10.77
N LEU A 417 -0.97 -25.24 10.81
CA LEU A 417 -1.51 -23.88 10.88
C LEU A 417 -1.52 -23.29 9.46
N ILE A 418 -2.71 -23.13 8.91
CA ILE A 418 -2.94 -22.67 7.54
C ILE A 418 -3.17 -21.17 7.52
N TYR A 419 -2.38 -20.43 6.75
CA TYR A 419 -2.63 -19.04 6.41
C TYR A 419 -3.23 -18.99 5.01
N LYS A 420 -4.43 -18.46 4.88
CA LYS A 420 -5.16 -18.43 3.62
C LYS A 420 -6.01 -17.18 3.47
N ASN A 421 -5.96 -16.55 2.31
CA ASN A 421 -6.91 -15.51 1.94
C ASN A 421 -8.27 -16.13 1.59
N THR A 422 -9.33 -15.68 2.23
CA THR A 422 -10.70 -16.14 1.94
C THR A 422 -11.64 -14.97 1.76
N ASN A 423 -12.64 -15.09 0.87
CA ASN A 423 -13.66 -14.07 0.77
C ASN A 423 -14.64 -14.16 1.94
N TRP A 424 -14.86 -13.04 2.62
CA TRP A 424 -15.90 -12.88 3.62
C TRP A 424 -17.15 -12.27 2.99
N ASN A 425 -18.32 -12.51 3.57
CA ASN A 425 -19.56 -11.92 3.09
C ASN A 425 -19.46 -10.40 3.02
N TYR A 426 -18.95 -9.80 4.11
CA TYR A 426 -18.67 -8.36 4.15
C TYR A 426 -17.81 -7.96 5.35
N MET A 427 -17.23 -6.77 5.20
CA MET A 427 -16.72 -5.95 6.30
C MET A 427 -17.46 -4.60 6.26
N ARG A 428 -17.97 -4.13 7.39
CA ARG A 428 -18.63 -2.82 7.55
C ARG A 428 -17.96 -2.03 8.63
N MET A 429 -17.80 -0.74 8.40
CA MET A 429 -17.29 0.21 9.39
C MET A 429 -18.19 1.44 9.41
N ILE A 430 -18.53 1.92 10.59
CA ILE A 430 -19.17 3.20 10.82
C ILE A 430 -18.39 3.94 11.89
N GLY A 431 -18.10 5.20 11.68
CA GLY A 431 -17.28 5.93 12.62
C GLY A 431 -17.29 7.44 12.42
N ALA A 432 -16.56 8.08 13.32
CA ALA A 432 -16.31 9.51 13.29
C ALA A 432 -14.83 9.80 13.51
N ASN A 433 -14.37 10.92 12.97
CA ASN A 433 -13.04 11.42 13.22
C ASN A 433 -13.05 12.91 13.51
N VAL A 434 -12.09 13.35 14.33
CA VAL A 434 -11.89 14.74 14.70
C VAL A 434 -10.42 15.07 14.55
N ILE A 435 -10.11 16.20 13.89
CA ILE A 435 -8.75 16.71 13.76
C ILE A 435 -8.71 18.13 14.30
N LEU A 436 -7.90 18.33 15.35
CA LEU A 436 -7.76 19.57 16.08
C LEU A 436 -6.29 20.06 16.01
N PRO A 437 -5.95 20.94 15.09
CA PRO A 437 -4.64 21.60 15.10
C PRO A 437 -4.61 22.70 16.18
N LEU A 438 -3.51 22.73 16.92
CA LEU A 438 -3.21 23.70 17.96
C LEU A 438 -1.89 24.39 17.59
N SER A 439 -1.78 25.68 17.83
CA SER A 439 -0.54 26.43 17.60
C SER A 439 -0.33 27.43 18.72
N MET A 440 0.89 27.51 19.22
CA MET A 440 1.29 28.48 20.24
C MET A 440 2.50 29.28 19.77
N GLY A 441 2.29 30.53 19.47
CA GLY A 441 3.31 31.39 18.85
C GLY A 441 3.80 30.78 17.51
N ASN A 442 5.08 31.03 17.20
CA ASN A 442 5.72 30.54 15.98
C ASN A 442 6.62 29.31 16.23
N TRP A 443 6.67 28.84 17.48
CA TRP A 443 7.63 27.81 17.89
C TRP A 443 6.99 26.44 18.12
N TYR A 444 5.68 26.37 18.36
CA TYR A 444 5.00 25.11 18.66
C TYR A 444 3.73 24.96 17.82
N ASP A 445 3.63 23.83 17.13
CA ASP A 445 2.43 23.36 16.45
C ASP A 445 2.11 21.93 16.91
N ALA A 446 0.87 21.66 17.22
CA ALA A 446 0.38 20.33 17.51
C ALA A 446 -0.86 20.00 16.69
N ARG A 447 -1.10 18.70 16.47
CA ARG A 447 -2.29 18.19 15.83
C ARG A 447 -2.77 16.94 16.57
N LEU A 448 -3.96 17.04 17.15
CA LEU A 448 -4.66 15.90 17.73
C LEU A 448 -5.61 15.32 16.68
N THR A 449 -5.47 14.03 16.38
CA THR A 449 -6.38 13.27 15.53
C THR A 449 -7.00 12.16 16.36
N LEU A 450 -8.32 12.13 16.41
CA LEU A 450 -9.08 11.07 17.09
C LEU A 450 -10.00 10.38 16.08
N VAL A 451 -10.02 9.06 16.09
CA VAL A 451 -10.92 8.24 15.27
C VAL A 451 -11.61 7.24 16.17
N GLY A 452 -12.94 7.19 16.11
CA GLY A 452 -13.73 6.15 16.75
C GLY A 452 -14.60 5.45 15.71
N MET A 453 -14.57 4.12 15.67
CA MET A 453 -15.36 3.36 14.72
C MET A 453 -15.80 2.01 15.27
N GLN A 454 -16.94 1.52 14.79
CA GLN A 454 -17.38 0.14 14.98
C GLN A 454 -17.17 -0.60 13.66
N ALA A 455 -16.45 -1.72 13.73
CA ALA A 455 -16.34 -2.66 12.62
C ALA A 455 -17.20 -3.90 12.89
N ARG A 456 -17.86 -4.42 11.83
CA ARG A 456 -18.52 -5.72 11.81
C ARG A 456 -17.99 -6.52 10.63
N GLN A 457 -17.60 -7.77 10.91
CA GLN A 457 -16.98 -8.68 9.97
C GLN A 457 -17.78 -9.98 9.96
N LYS A 458 -18.20 -10.45 8.78
CA LYS A 458 -18.99 -11.66 8.64
C LYS A 458 -18.44 -12.56 7.54
N CYS A 459 -18.25 -13.84 7.86
CA CYS A 459 -17.92 -14.90 6.92
C CYS A 459 -18.69 -16.18 7.27
N ASP A 460 -19.55 -16.62 6.36
CA ASP A 460 -20.33 -17.85 6.55
C ASP A 460 -19.57 -19.10 6.09
N CYS A 461 -18.47 -18.94 5.33
CA CYS A 461 -17.71 -20.01 4.68
C CYS A 461 -16.22 -20.02 5.08
N PHE A 462 -15.85 -19.56 6.29
CA PHE A 462 -14.49 -19.67 6.77
C PHE A 462 -14.24 -21.06 7.34
N PHE A 463 -13.77 -21.98 6.52
CA PHE A 463 -13.61 -23.39 6.88
C PHE A 463 -14.87 -23.92 7.62
N ASP A 464 -14.69 -24.57 8.77
CA ASP A 464 -15.76 -25.04 9.69
C ASP A 464 -16.07 -24.05 10.83
N VAL A 465 -15.45 -22.86 10.81
CA VAL A 465 -15.56 -21.82 11.85
C VAL A 465 -16.15 -20.51 11.34
N PRO A 466 -17.40 -20.51 10.79
CA PRO A 466 -18.06 -19.28 10.37
C PRO A 466 -18.16 -18.28 11.51
N PHE A 467 -18.05 -16.98 11.19
CA PHE A 467 -18.06 -15.91 12.18
C PHE A 467 -18.92 -14.71 11.76
N ASP A 468 -19.48 -14.03 12.75
CA ASP A 468 -20.10 -12.71 12.66
C ASP A 468 -19.70 -11.93 13.90
N ARG A 469 -18.68 -11.07 13.76
CA ARG A 469 -18.04 -10.39 14.89
C ARG A 469 -18.10 -8.89 14.72
N LYS A 470 -18.26 -8.18 15.83
CA LYS A 470 -18.23 -6.71 15.84
C LYS A 470 -17.38 -6.21 17.01
N LYS A 471 -16.66 -5.11 16.79
CA LYS A 471 -15.85 -4.48 17.84
C LYS A 471 -15.69 -2.98 17.58
N TRP A 472 -15.59 -2.21 18.65
CA TRP A 472 -15.20 -0.81 18.60
C TRP A 472 -13.68 -0.70 18.53
N LEU A 473 -13.22 0.26 17.77
CA LEU A 473 -11.83 0.65 17.63
C LEU A 473 -11.72 2.16 17.86
N PHE A 474 -10.79 2.56 18.72
CA PHE A 474 -10.41 3.95 18.92
C PHE A 474 -8.93 4.12 18.61
N ILE A 475 -8.61 5.13 17.81
CA ILE A 475 -7.25 5.51 17.44
C ILE A 475 -7.06 6.96 17.82
N GLY A 476 -5.97 7.25 18.54
CA GLY A 476 -5.53 8.57 18.90
C GLY A 476 -4.13 8.84 18.39
N THR A 477 -3.92 9.97 17.71
CA THR A 477 -2.61 10.43 17.28
C THR A 477 -2.40 11.86 17.76
N LEU A 478 -1.27 12.11 18.41
CA LEU A 478 -0.83 13.46 18.80
C LEU A 478 0.53 13.73 18.13
N ASP A 479 0.51 14.62 17.16
CA ASP A 479 1.71 15.13 16.49
C ASP A 479 2.12 16.45 17.14
N ASN A 480 3.35 16.56 17.61
CA ASN A 480 3.93 17.80 18.14
C ASN A 480 5.14 18.20 17.31
N SER A 481 5.24 19.46 16.96
CA SER A 481 6.36 20.05 16.23
C SER A 481 6.85 21.29 16.98
N PHE A 482 8.14 21.30 17.31
CA PHE A 482 8.82 22.39 18.00
C PHE A 482 9.84 23.02 17.06
N LYS A 483 9.71 24.31 16.76
CA LYS A 483 10.62 25.06 15.88
C LYS A 483 11.59 25.86 16.71
N VAL A 484 12.89 25.63 16.50
CA VAL A 484 13.97 26.37 17.14
C VAL A 484 14.65 27.23 16.07
N GLY A 485 14.28 28.51 16.05
CA GLY A 485 14.71 29.41 14.99
C GLY A 485 14.09 29.04 13.64
N LYS A 486 14.83 29.30 12.52
CA LYS A 486 14.34 29.07 11.16
C LYS A 486 14.73 27.70 10.60
N ASN A 487 15.74 27.07 11.16
CA ASN A 487 16.45 25.97 10.51
C ASN A 487 16.36 24.64 11.25
N LEU A 488 15.98 24.64 12.53
CA LEU A 488 15.93 23.47 13.37
C LEU A 488 14.49 23.23 13.85
N SER A 489 14.04 21.99 13.75
CA SER A 489 12.76 21.55 14.30
C SER A 489 12.89 20.18 14.94
N PHE A 490 12.09 19.97 15.98
CA PHE A 490 11.92 18.68 16.66
C PHE A 490 10.47 18.23 16.48
N GLU A 491 10.27 16.93 16.40
CA GLU A 491 8.96 16.30 16.36
C GLU A 491 8.82 15.26 17.47
N LEU A 492 7.62 15.14 18.02
CA LEU A 492 7.24 14.08 18.93
C LEU A 492 5.84 13.61 18.57
N ILE A 493 5.73 12.35 18.14
CA ILE A 493 4.48 11.77 17.65
C ILE A 493 4.11 10.58 18.52
N GLY A 494 2.94 10.63 19.13
CA GLY A 494 2.34 9.53 19.89
C GLY A 494 1.13 8.97 19.16
N ASN A 495 1.07 7.65 19.02
CA ASN A 495 -0.09 6.92 18.49
C ASN A 495 -0.54 5.88 19.50
N ILE A 496 -1.85 5.76 19.68
CA ILE A 496 -2.47 4.71 20.51
C ILE A 496 -3.62 4.10 19.74
N GLN A 497 -3.76 2.78 19.84
CA GLN A 497 -4.86 2.03 19.28
C GLN A 497 -5.41 1.06 20.33
N THR A 498 -6.73 1.02 20.48
CA THR A 498 -7.40 0.03 21.34
C THR A 498 -7.44 -1.34 20.68
N PRO A 499 -7.72 -2.44 21.43
CA PRO A 499 -7.84 -3.78 20.87
C PRO A 499 -8.86 -3.86 19.74
N PHE A 500 -8.56 -4.65 18.70
CA PHE A 500 -9.39 -4.81 17.52
C PHE A 500 -9.58 -6.28 17.13
N ILE A 501 -10.23 -6.54 15.98
CA ILE A 501 -10.46 -7.89 15.44
C ILE A 501 -10.11 -7.93 13.94
N GLN A 502 -9.63 -9.11 13.50
CA GLN A 502 -9.51 -9.44 12.07
C GLN A 502 -9.94 -10.90 11.87
N GLY A 503 -11.17 -11.10 11.37
CA GLY A 503 -11.78 -12.43 11.29
C GLY A 503 -11.87 -13.09 12.66
N THR A 504 -11.20 -14.22 12.83
CA THR A 504 -11.11 -14.96 14.11
C THR A 504 -10.04 -14.42 15.05
N LEU A 505 -9.13 -13.56 14.56
CA LEU A 505 -8.06 -12.96 15.37
C LEU A 505 -8.58 -11.84 16.27
N ASP A 506 -8.11 -11.82 17.50
CA ASP A 506 -8.16 -10.71 18.43
C ASP A 506 -6.80 -10.05 18.51
N LEU A 507 -6.74 -8.77 18.18
CA LEU A 507 -5.54 -7.94 18.22
C LEU A 507 -5.52 -7.14 19.52
N ALA A 508 -4.39 -7.15 20.22
CA ALA A 508 -4.19 -6.35 21.42
C ALA A 508 -4.14 -4.84 21.11
N SER A 509 -4.08 -4.02 22.15
CA SER A 509 -3.78 -2.60 21.99
C SER A 509 -2.34 -2.40 21.52
N SER A 510 -2.09 -1.33 20.78
CA SER A 510 -0.74 -0.93 20.40
C SER A 510 -0.47 0.53 20.74
N PHE A 511 0.79 0.84 20.97
CA PHE A 511 1.28 2.17 21.24
C PHE A 511 2.58 2.41 20.46
N ASN A 512 2.74 3.61 19.92
CA ASN A 512 3.95 4.01 19.21
C ASN A 512 4.33 5.44 19.63
N LEU A 513 5.57 5.61 20.04
CA LEU A 513 6.16 6.92 20.29
C LEU A 513 7.35 7.12 19.35
N THR A 514 7.33 8.22 18.61
CA THR A 514 8.39 8.60 17.66
C THR A 514 8.91 9.99 18.01
N ALA A 515 10.22 10.15 18.06
CA ALA A 515 10.88 11.44 18.20
C ALA A 515 11.82 11.68 17.00
N GLY A 516 11.90 12.93 16.57
CA GLY A 516 12.73 13.31 15.44
C GLY A 516 13.28 14.71 15.55
N MET A 517 14.35 14.97 14.80
CA MET A 517 14.98 16.26 14.62
C MET A 517 15.24 16.48 13.13
N LYS A 518 14.95 17.67 12.65
CA LYS A 518 15.30 18.09 11.29
C LYS A 518 16.06 19.38 11.33
N TRP A 519 17.24 19.40 10.68
CA TRP A 519 18.10 20.58 10.55
C TRP A 519 18.33 20.89 9.08
N ASN A 520 17.92 22.10 8.66
CA ASN A 520 18.19 22.63 7.32
C ASN A 520 19.36 23.61 7.41
N PHE A 521 20.32 23.53 6.50
CA PHE A 521 21.50 24.38 6.49
C PHE A 521 21.97 24.66 5.04
N ALA A 522 23.06 25.42 4.88
CA ALA A 522 23.57 25.81 3.56
C ALA A 522 22.49 26.51 2.69
N LYS A 523 21.71 27.44 3.27
CA LYS A 523 20.59 28.17 2.62
C LYS A 523 19.51 27.19 2.10
N ASP A 524 19.11 26.23 2.94
CA ASP A 524 18.13 25.16 2.67
C ASP A 524 18.54 24.15 1.56
N ARG A 525 19.80 24.21 1.10
CA ARG A 525 20.33 23.20 0.17
C ARG A 525 20.58 21.87 0.82
N CYS A 526 20.95 21.86 2.09
CA CYS A 526 21.20 20.66 2.86
C CYS A 526 20.12 20.47 3.93
N SER A 527 19.74 19.21 4.15
CA SER A 527 18.85 18.80 5.22
C SER A 527 19.38 17.54 5.88
N LEU A 528 19.48 17.56 7.21
CA LEU A 528 19.77 16.38 8.01
C LEU A 528 18.54 16.07 8.87
N THR A 529 18.03 14.85 8.79
CA THR A 529 16.92 14.37 9.62
C THR A 529 17.41 13.16 10.42
N ALA A 530 17.30 13.24 11.74
CA ALA A 530 17.50 12.14 12.66
C ALA A 530 16.18 11.77 13.30
N ARG A 531 15.82 10.48 13.34
CA ARG A 531 14.54 10.02 13.86
C ARG A 531 14.72 8.69 14.60
N CYS A 532 14.04 8.57 15.74
CA CYS A 532 13.82 7.30 16.43
C CYS A 532 12.33 7.00 16.39
N SER A 533 11.94 6.04 15.56
CA SER A 533 10.56 5.57 15.45
C SER A 533 10.32 4.44 16.43
N ASP A 534 9.11 4.40 16.98
CA ASP A 534 8.67 3.39 17.94
C ASP A 534 9.66 3.16 19.10
N ILE A 535 9.93 4.23 19.83
CA ILE A 535 10.86 4.23 20.98
C ILE A 535 10.46 3.15 22.00
N SER A 536 9.15 2.94 22.17
CA SER A 536 8.57 1.94 23.07
C SER A 536 8.72 0.50 22.60
N ASN A 537 8.98 0.27 21.29
CA ASN A 537 8.98 -1.04 20.64
C ASN A 537 7.66 -1.81 20.86
N SER A 538 6.52 -1.13 20.77
CA SER A 538 5.18 -1.65 21.09
C SER A 538 4.12 -1.33 20.03
N SER A 539 4.55 -1.02 18.80
CA SER A 539 3.63 -0.75 17.69
C SER A 539 2.98 -2.01 17.12
N MET A 540 3.61 -3.18 17.29
CA MET A 540 3.05 -4.46 16.84
C MET A 540 2.17 -5.05 17.95
N PRO A 541 0.86 -5.27 17.73
CA PRO A 541 -0.01 -5.86 18.74
C PRO A 541 0.15 -7.38 18.78
N ASP A 542 0.08 -7.97 19.94
CA ASP A 542 -0.10 -9.42 20.11
C ASP A 542 -1.41 -9.86 19.45
N MET A 543 -1.41 -11.07 18.94
CA MET A 543 -2.54 -11.67 18.24
C MET A 543 -2.99 -12.95 18.96
N LYS A 544 -4.30 -13.12 19.09
CA LYS A 544 -4.88 -14.31 19.72
C LYS A 544 -6.05 -14.82 18.89
N VAL A 545 -6.18 -16.15 18.82
CA VAL A 545 -7.43 -16.79 18.38
C VAL A 545 -8.02 -17.51 19.58
N ARG A 546 -9.24 -17.17 19.93
CA ARG A 546 -10.07 -17.80 20.96
C ARG A 546 -11.47 -17.93 20.38
N PHE A 547 -11.58 -18.77 19.39
CA PHE A 547 -12.82 -18.86 18.65
C PHE A 547 -13.16 -20.32 18.33
N LYS A 548 -14.24 -20.83 18.90
CA LYS A 548 -14.60 -22.25 18.86
C LYS A 548 -13.42 -23.12 19.37
N GLU A 549 -13.02 -24.14 18.63
CA GLU A 549 -11.92 -25.03 18.99
C GLU A 549 -10.53 -24.51 18.57
N GLN A 550 -10.48 -23.34 17.95
CA GLN A 550 -9.23 -22.70 17.54
C GLN A 550 -8.61 -21.96 18.72
N TYR A 551 -7.40 -22.32 19.09
CA TYR A 551 -6.65 -21.67 20.17
C TYR A 551 -5.23 -21.37 19.74
N LEU A 552 -4.90 -20.09 19.63
CA LEU A 552 -3.61 -19.61 19.18
C LEU A 552 -3.23 -18.33 19.93
N ASP A 553 -2.02 -18.26 20.46
CA ASP A 553 -1.34 -17.05 20.90
C ASP A 553 -0.15 -16.81 19.99
N MET A 554 -0.06 -15.64 19.42
CA MET A 554 1.08 -15.21 18.62
C MET A 554 1.57 -13.87 19.14
N ASP A 555 2.77 -13.86 19.70
CA ASP A 555 3.56 -12.67 19.91
C ASP A 555 4.48 -12.53 18.70
N SER A 556 4.05 -11.71 17.74
CA SER A 556 4.83 -11.44 16.53
C SER A 556 5.62 -10.15 16.73
N GLY A 557 6.83 -10.29 17.28
CA GLY A 557 7.72 -9.17 17.48
C GLY A 557 8.54 -8.90 16.21
N ALA A 558 8.22 -7.85 15.46
CA ALA A 558 9.24 -7.19 14.69
C ALA A 558 10.01 -6.25 15.63
N TYR A 559 11.33 -6.16 15.50
CA TYR A 559 12.07 -5.06 16.14
C TYR A 559 11.62 -3.75 15.50
N THR A 560 10.57 -3.12 16.03
CA THR A 560 9.92 -1.96 15.40
C THR A 560 10.63 -0.66 15.71
N ARG A 561 11.39 -0.62 16.83
CA ARG A 561 12.26 0.52 17.15
C ARG A 561 13.32 0.72 16.08
N THR A 562 13.27 1.87 15.40
CA THR A 562 14.16 2.18 14.30
C THR A 562 14.83 3.54 14.53
N VAL A 563 16.15 3.58 14.54
CA VAL A 563 16.93 4.82 14.49
C VAL A 563 17.33 5.06 13.04
N SER A 564 17.02 6.23 12.51
CA SER A 564 17.36 6.60 11.13
C SER A 564 18.02 7.97 11.03
N LEU A 565 18.92 8.09 10.04
CA LEU A 565 19.56 9.33 9.63
C LEU A 565 19.36 9.50 8.13
N ASN A 566 18.85 10.66 7.71
CA ASN A 566 18.70 11.02 6.31
C ASN A 566 19.43 12.32 6.04
N PHE A 567 20.35 12.30 5.09
CA PHE A 567 21.00 13.50 4.56
C PHE A 567 20.51 13.75 3.13
N THR A 568 20.17 14.99 2.82
CA THR A 568 19.72 15.41 1.50
C THR A 568 20.46 16.66 1.07
N TYR A 569 20.98 16.66 -0.17
CA TYR A 569 21.59 17.82 -0.82
C TYR A 569 20.83 18.19 -2.10
N ARG A 570 20.48 19.47 -2.24
CA ARG A 570 19.73 20.04 -3.37
C ARG A 570 20.55 21.08 -4.10
N PHE A 571 20.51 21.03 -5.42
CA PHE A 571 21.19 22.00 -6.30
C PHE A 571 20.31 22.44 -7.46
N GLY A 572 20.66 23.58 -8.10
CA GLY A 572 19.95 24.10 -9.25
C GLY A 572 18.51 24.55 -8.97
N GLY A 573 18.12 24.80 -7.71
CA GLY A 573 16.74 25.13 -7.35
C GLY A 573 15.78 23.95 -7.50
N TYR A 574 16.27 22.73 -7.36
CA TYR A 574 15.51 21.46 -7.52
C TYR A 574 14.20 21.47 -6.75
N LYS A 575 13.16 21.02 -7.44
CA LYS A 575 11.83 20.78 -6.88
C LYS A 575 11.31 19.45 -7.40
N LYS A 576 11.11 18.51 -6.48
CA LYS A 576 10.64 17.17 -6.79
C LYS A 576 9.26 17.23 -7.46
N GLN A 577 9.11 16.65 -8.64
CA GLN A 577 7.82 16.53 -9.32
C GLN A 577 7.08 15.25 -8.92
N LYS A 578 5.74 15.29 -9.08
CA LYS A 578 4.91 14.09 -9.01
C LYS A 578 5.21 13.17 -10.19
N VAL A 579 5.44 11.93 -9.86
CA VAL A 579 5.70 10.85 -10.81
C VAL A 579 4.48 9.93 -10.82
N LYS A 580 3.97 9.58 -12.02
CA LYS A 580 2.99 8.51 -12.16
C LYS A 580 3.73 7.20 -11.91
N GLY A 581 3.35 6.45 -10.90
CA GLY A 581 3.94 5.18 -10.61
C GLY A 581 3.22 4.04 -11.32
N VAL A 582 3.82 2.88 -11.23
CA VAL A 582 3.30 1.61 -11.72
C VAL A 582 2.45 1.02 -10.61
N ASP A 583 1.24 0.57 -10.94
CA ASP A 583 0.43 -0.22 -10.03
C ASP A 583 1.03 -1.63 -9.91
N ILE A 584 1.73 -1.85 -8.81
CA ILE A 584 2.38 -3.12 -8.48
C ILE A 584 1.63 -3.87 -7.36
N SER A 585 0.47 -3.39 -6.94
CA SER A 585 -0.28 -3.93 -5.80
C SER A 585 -0.66 -5.41 -5.92
N ARG A 586 -0.56 -5.97 -7.13
CA ARG A 586 -0.91 -7.36 -7.45
C ARG A 586 0.29 -8.24 -7.81
N PHE A 587 1.52 -7.71 -7.75
CA PHE A 587 2.75 -8.38 -8.16
C PHE A 587 3.58 -8.80 -6.95
N GLY A 588 4.08 -10.03 -7.00
CA GLY A 588 4.94 -10.58 -5.98
C GLY A 588 4.24 -10.99 -4.68
N HIS A 589 4.99 -11.68 -3.87
CA HIS A 589 4.65 -12.10 -2.51
C HIS A 589 5.84 -11.84 -1.61
#